data_dd725f72bcda6605506a047116b6d78a
#
_entry.id   dd725f72bcda6605506a047116b6d78a
#
_cell.length_a   1.000
_cell.length_b   1.000
_cell.length_c   1.000
_cell.angle_alpha   90.00
_cell.angle_beta   90.00
_cell.angle_gamma   90.00
#
_symmetry.space_group_name_H-M   'P 1'
#
loop_
_entity.id
_entity.type
_entity.pdbx_description
1 polymer ?
#
loop_
_entity_poly.entity_id
_entity_poly.type
_entity_poly.pdbx_seq_one_letter_code
_entity_poly.pdbx_strand_id
1 'polypeptide(L)' 'METKSFRQRILDLEIGGQIVIPVDEVGYTTIRSYASDLGFAYERKYSTHRDRATRTYTITREA' A
#
# COMPACT_ATOMS: atom_id res chain seq x y z
N MET A 1 -21.72 6.83 -4.47
CA MET A 1 -20.53 6.23 -5.12
C MET A 1 -19.64 5.64 -4.05
N GLU A 2 -19.34 4.39 -4.16
CA GLU A 2 -18.49 3.73 -3.18
C GLU A 2 -17.01 3.95 -3.49
N THR A 3 -16.26 4.27 -2.46
CA THR A 3 -14.82 4.38 -2.57
C THR A 3 -14.22 3.00 -2.31
N LYS A 4 -13.25 2.59 -3.11
CA LYS A 4 -12.57 1.33 -2.88
C LYS A 4 -11.91 1.33 -1.50
N SER A 5 -11.97 0.21 -0.81
CA SER A 5 -11.28 0.07 0.47
C SER A 5 -9.77 0.16 0.23
N PHE A 6 -9.04 0.51 1.26
CA PHE A 6 -7.58 0.58 1.20
C PHE A 6 -6.99 -0.77 0.73
N ARG A 7 -7.52 -1.86 1.27
CA ARG A 7 -7.09 -3.20 0.91
C ARG A 7 -7.28 -3.46 -0.58
N GLN A 8 -8.43 -3.06 -1.13
CA GLN A 8 -8.73 -3.27 -2.55
C GLN A 8 -7.79 -2.45 -3.43
N ARG A 9 -7.45 -1.24 -3.01
CA ARG A 9 -6.53 -0.38 -3.74
C ARG A 9 -5.16 -1.03 -3.88
N ILE A 10 -4.69 -1.70 -2.84
CA ILE A 10 -3.43 -2.43 -2.88
C ILE A 10 -3.53 -3.64 -3.80
N LEU A 11 -4.64 -4.38 -3.72
CA LEU A 11 -4.84 -5.57 -4.55
C LEU A 11 -4.93 -5.25 -6.04
N ASP A 12 -5.40 -4.07 -6.38
CA ASP A 12 -5.53 -3.65 -7.77
C ASP A 12 -4.21 -3.26 -8.42
N LEU A 13 -3.12 -3.19 -7.65
CA LEU A 13 -1.82 -2.83 -8.21
C LEU A 13 -1.29 -3.91 -9.14
N GLU A 14 -0.78 -3.48 -10.29
CA GLU A 14 -0.04 -4.35 -11.19
C GLU A 14 1.41 -4.45 -10.74
N ILE A 15 2.14 -5.42 -11.26
CA ILE A 15 3.57 -5.53 -10.96
C ILE A 15 4.27 -4.25 -11.42
N GLY A 16 5.01 -3.63 -10.52
CA GLY A 16 5.63 -2.33 -10.76
C GLY A 16 4.71 -1.14 -10.47
N GLY A 17 3.42 -1.40 -10.22
CA GLY A 17 2.49 -0.33 -9.85
C GLY A 17 2.68 0.14 -8.43
N GLN A 18 2.27 1.37 -8.16
CA GLN A 18 2.38 1.94 -6.82
C GLN A 18 1.22 2.88 -6.53
N ILE A 19 0.93 3.03 -5.23
CA ILE A 19 -0.03 4.02 -4.75
C ILE A 19 0.65 4.89 -3.70
N VAL A 20 0.22 6.14 -3.64
CA VAL A 20 0.73 7.12 -2.67
C VAL A 20 -0.42 7.51 -1.74
N ILE A 21 -0.17 7.47 -0.43
CA ILE A 21 -1.20 7.69 0.57
C ILE A 21 -0.71 8.74 1.56
N PRO A 22 -1.51 9.78 1.84
CA PRO A 22 -1.14 10.77 2.86
C PRO A 22 -0.97 10.12 4.24
N VAL A 23 0.02 10.56 5.01
CA VAL A 23 0.28 9.99 6.34
C VAL A 23 -0.91 10.17 7.29
N ASP A 24 -1.72 11.19 7.05
CA ASP A 24 -2.87 11.50 7.91
C ASP A 24 -4.06 10.57 7.64
N GLU A 25 -4.07 9.87 6.53
CA GLU A 25 -5.19 8.99 6.16
C GLU A 25 -5.11 7.64 6.87
N VAL A 26 -3.93 7.06 6.93
CA VAL A 26 -3.72 5.73 7.53
C VAL A 26 -2.39 5.72 8.26
N GLY A 27 -2.33 5.03 9.39
CA GLY A 27 -1.08 4.88 10.13
C GLY A 27 -0.08 3.98 9.40
N TYR A 28 1.20 4.24 9.58
CA TYR A 28 2.26 3.49 8.92
C TYR A 28 2.23 1.99 9.29
N THR A 29 1.94 1.70 10.56
CA THR A 29 1.85 0.30 11.02
C THR A 29 0.74 -0.44 10.27
N THR A 30 -0.40 0.22 10.04
CA THR A 30 -1.50 -0.35 9.29
C THR A 30 -1.10 -0.64 7.85
N ILE A 31 -0.37 0.29 7.22
CA ILE A 31 0.12 0.12 5.85
C ILE A 31 1.05 -1.08 5.75
N ARG A 32 1.98 -1.20 6.68
CA ARG A 32 2.91 -2.33 6.71
C ARG A 32 2.19 -3.65 6.92
N SER A 33 1.20 -3.67 7.80
CA SER A 33 0.39 -4.87 8.03
C SER A 33 -0.34 -5.30 6.78
N TYR A 34 -0.98 -4.37 6.08
CA TYR A 34 -1.66 -4.70 4.84
C TYR A 34 -0.71 -5.24 3.79
N ALA A 35 0.44 -4.59 3.61
CA ALA A 35 1.43 -5.04 2.63
C ALA A 35 1.92 -6.44 2.95
N SER A 36 2.19 -6.74 4.21
CA SER A 36 2.64 -8.05 4.64
C SER A 36 1.55 -9.11 4.47
N ASP A 37 0.35 -8.82 4.96
CA ASP A 37 -0.76 -9.78 4.92
C ASP A 37 -1.19 -10.09 3.50
N LEU A 38 -1.33 -9.09 2.66
CA LEU A 38 -1.74 -9.28 1.27
C LEU A 38 -0.63 -9.95 0.45
N GLY A 39 0.62 -9.63 0.74
CA GLY A 39 1.74 -10.30 0.11
C GLY A 39 1.73 -11.79 0.41
N PHE A 40 1.51 -12.15 1.67
CA PHE A 40 1.43 -13.55 2.08
C PHE A 40 0.20 -14.25 1.48
N ALA A 41 -0.97 -13.62 1.57
CA ALA A 41 -2.22 -14.23 1.14
C ALA A 41 -2.29 -14.47 -0.36
N TYR A 42 -1.70 -13.61 -1.16
CA TYR A 42 -1.76 -13.67 -2.63
C TYR A 42 -0.44 -14.02 -3.27
N GLU A 43 0.54 -14.44 -2.48
CA GLU A 43 1.87 -14.80 -2.96
C GLU A 43 2.48 -13.67 -3.80
N ARG A 44 2.33 -12.44 -3.30
CA ARG A 44 2.86 -11.23 -3.93
C ARG A 44 3.96 -10.63 -3.06
N LYS A 45 4.69 -9.71 -3.65
CA LYS A 45 5.72 -8.98 -2.91
C LYS A 45 5.42 -7.48 -3.01
N TYR A 46 5.24 -6.85 -1.87
CA TYR A 46 5.01 -5.41 -1.77
C TYR A 46 6.14 -4.77 -0.96
N SER A 47 6.53 -3.57 -1.35
CA SER A 47 7.42 -2.75 -0.55
C SER A 47 6.69 -1.49 -0.11
N THR A 48 7.10 -0.94 1.02
CA THR A 48 6.53 0.29 1.55
C THR A 48 7.64 1.31 1.75
N HIS A 49 7.34 2.57 1.47
CA HIS A 49 8.28 3.65 1.63
C HIS A 49 7.57 4.84 2.26
N ARG A 50 8.25 5.49 3.22
CA ARG A 50 7.72 6.67 3.88
C ARG A 50 8.54 7.88 3.44
N ASP A 51 7.87 8.89 2.90
CA ASP A 51 8.49 10.13 2.49
C ASP A 51 8.11 11.22 3.49
N ARG A 52 9.09 11.72 4.22
CA ARG A 52 8.87 12.76 5.23
C ARG A 52 8.65 14.13 4.60
N ALA A 53 9.26 14.38 3.47
CA ALA A 53 9.17 15.68 2.81
C ALA A 53 7.75 15.96 2.32
N THR A 54 7.11 14.95 1.73
CA THR A 54 5.74 15.05 1.21
C THR A 54 4.71 14.54 2.19
N ARG A 55 5.14 13.94 3.31
CA ARG A 55 4.28 13.32 4.32
C ARG A 55 3.35 12.30 3.69
N THR A 56 3.93 11.39 2.92
CA THR A 56 3.18 10.34 2.24
C THR A 56 3.85 8.99 2.42
N TYR A 57 3.05 7.95 2.22
CA TYR A 57 3.55 6.57 2.13
C TYR A 57 3.35 6.09 0.72
N THR A 58 4.31 5.32 0.21
CA THR A 58 4.19 4.70 -1.11
C THR A 58 4.23 3.19 -0.94
N ILE A 59 3.26 2.49 -1.53
CA ILE A 59 3.26 1.03 -1.57
C ILE A 59 3.47 0.63 -3.02
N THR A 60 4.49 -0.20 -3.25
CA THR A 60 4.85 -0.67 -4.59
C THR A 60 4.69 -2.18 -4.65
N ARG A 61 4.04 -2.69 -5.70
CA ARG A 61 3.97 -4.12 -5.93
C ARG A 61 5.19 -4.54 -6.75
N GLU A 62 6.06 -5.36 -6.17
CA GLU A 62 7.30 -5.79 -6.81
C GLU A 62 7.17 -7.11 -7.56
N ALA A 63 6.25 -7.96 -7.13
CA ALA A 63 6.05 -9.25 -7.79
C ALA A 63 4.63 -9.76 -7.62
#